data_f1fa2d560cdd5b9e1ced111525a72497
#
_entry.id   f1fa2d560cdd5b9e1ced111525a72497
#
_cell.length_a   1.000
_cell.length_b   1.000
_cell.length_c   1.000
_cell.angle_alpha   90.00
_cell.angle_beta   90.00
_cell.angle_gamma   90.00
#
_symmetry.space_group_name_H-M   'P 1'
#
loop_
_entity.id
_entity.type
_entity.pdbx_description
1 polymer ?
#
loop_
_entity_poly.entity_id
_entity_poly.type
_entity_poly.pdbx_seq_one_letter_code
_entity_poly.pdbx_strand_id
1 'polypeptide(L)'
;MIDLHCHSTVSDGMLSPAEVVRLAHQNGCTLLALTDHDHTGGIAEARAEANKLGLRFVNGVEISVTWRGRTIHVVGLDFNEQDENLQNLLAQVRQGRLKRLEAIAAKLEKKGIGGAYDGALALAANKEMVSRTHIAEFLIQAGHVKNKQQAFTKYLGDGKPCAVRHEWATLADCVSAVNGAGGMAIIAHPMRYDLSATAKRNLFEEFKNLGGVGIEVHSGNCCKNDHLNYALLAERFGMLASAGSDFHRLNDFSGGILGACPELPENCKPVWEHFKRV
;
A
#
# COMPACT_ATOMS: atom_id res chain seq x y z
N MET A 1 -15.13 9.67 11.49
CA MET A 1 -13.82 8.97 11.43
C MET A 1 -13.28 9.08 10.01
N ILE A 2 -11.97 9.03 9.84
CA ILE A 2 -11.28 9.23 8.55
C ILE A 2 -10.41 8.00 8.29
N ASP A 3 -10.41 7.50 7.04
CA ASP A 3 -9.57 6.38 6.64
C ASP A 3 -8.99 6.65 5.24
N LEU A 4 -7.69 6.88 5.18
CA LEU A 4 -6.98 7.26 3.96
C LEU A 4 -6.07 6.16 3.41
N HIS A 5 -6.25 4.90 3.89
CA HIS A 5 -5.46 3.76 3.43
C HIS A 5 -6.25 2.46 3.57
N CYS A 6 -6.77 1.95 2.45
CA CYS A 6 -7.45 0.65 2.39
C CYS A 6 -7.38 0.07 0.96
N HIS A 7 -7.60 -1.23 0.85
CA HIS A 7 -7.42 -2.01 -0.38
C HIS A 7 -8.69 -2.75 -0.79
N SER A 8 -8.87 -2.91 -2.10
CA SER A 8 -9.95 -3.66 -2.72
C SER A 8 -9.44 -4.84 -3.56
N THR A 9 -10.37 -5.55 -4.21
CA THR A 9 -10.05 -6.63 -5.17
C THR A 9 -9.30 -6.13 -6.41
N VAL A 10 -9.16 -4.82 -6.60
CA VAL A 10 -8.34 -4.25 -7.68
C VAL A 10 -6.85 -4.51 -7.42
N SER A 11 -6.44 -4.61 -6.15
CA SER A 11 -5.10 -5.07 -5.76
C SER A 11 -5.12 -6.41 -5.03
N ASP A 12 -5.09 -6.44 -3.75
CA ASP A 12 -5.01 -7.65 -2.92
C ASP A 12 -5.97 -7.65 -1.72
N GLY A 13 -6.92 -6.72 -1.71
CA GLY A 13 -8.06 -6.74 -0.81
C GLY A 13 -9.10 -7.80 -1.19
N MET A 14 -10.01 -8.12 -0.29
CA MET A 14 -11.05 -9.14 -0.50
C MET A 14 -12.40 -8.57 -0.93
N LEU A 15 -12.65 -7.29 -0.73
CA LEU A 15 -13.90 -6.61 -1.07
C LEU A 15 -13.76 -5.83 -2.36
N SER A 16 -14.81 -5.75 -3.16
CA SER A 16 -14.86 -4.85 -4.32
C SER A 16 -14.76 -3.39 -3.86
N PRO A 17 -14.37 -2.44 -4.74
CA PRO A 17 -14.31 -1.04 -4.38
C PRO A 17 -15.61 -0.50 -3.75
N ALA A 18 -16.76 -0.88 -4.30
CA ALA A 18 -18.07 -0.48 -3.76
C ALA A 18 -18.35 -1.11 -2.39
N GLU A 19 -17.95 -2.37 -2.15
CA GLU A 19 -18.13 -3.02 -0.84
C GLU A 19 -17.22 -2.39 0.21
N VAL A 20 -15.99 -2.00 -0.13
CA VAL A 20 -15.09 -1.24 0.76
C VAL A 20 -15.78 0.04 1.21
N VAL A 21 -16.33 0.82 0.27
CA VAL A 21 -17.02 2.07 0.58
C VAL A 21 -18.24 1.84 1.48
N ARG A 22 -19.09 0.85 1.17
CA ARG A 22 -20.25 0.50 2.01
C ARG A 22 -19.86 0.14 3.44
N LEU A 23 -18.83 -0.70 3.58
CA LEU A 23 -18.37 -1.12 4.91
C LEU A 23 -17.75 0.06 5.69
N ALA A 24 -16.96 0.90 5.05
CA ALA A 24 -16.43 2.10 5.67
C ALA A 24 -17.54 3.05 6.16
N HIS A 25 -18.55 3.28 5.33
CA HIS A 25 -19.72 4.08 5.70
C HIS A 25 -20.51 3.47 6.87
N GLN A 26 -20.75 2.15 6.87
CA GLN A 26 -21.41 1.43 7.97
C GLN A 26 -20.63 1.55 9.28
N ASN A 27 -19.31 1.60 9.24
CA ASN A 27 -18.45 1.80 10.39
C ASN A 27 -18.34 3.29 10.82
N GLY A 28 -19.05 4.21 10.16
CA GLY A 28 -19.10 5.62 10.52
C GLY A 28 -17.94 6.46 9.95
N CYS A 29 -17.29 5.98 8.90
CA CYS A 29 -16.29 6.76 8.16
C CYS A 29 -16.96 7.98 7.52
N THR A 30 -16.30 9.13 7.58
CA THR A 30 -16.78 10.41 7.02
C THR A 30 -15.91 10.91 5.87
N LEU A 31 -14.71 10.36 5.71
CA LEU A 31 -13.78 10.63 4.61
C LEU A 31 -12.96 9.35 4.34
N LEU A 32 -13.01 8.85 3.12
CA LEU A 32 -12.35 7.63 2.69
C LEU A 32 -11.43 7.88 1.49
N ALA A 33 -10.26 7.25 1.46
CA ALA A 33 -9.47 7.03 0.26
C ALA A 33 -9.35 5.54 -0.03
N LEU A 34 -9.58 5.13 -1.28
CA LEU A 34 -9.19 3.81 -1.75
C LEU A 34 -7.78 3.90 -2.32
N THR A 35 -6.86 3.07 -1.81
CA THR A 35 -5.42 3.17 -2.08
C THR A 35 -4.83 1.84 -2.54
N ASP A 36 -5.50 1.18 -3.48
CA ASP A 36 -5.02 -0.07 -4.05
C ASP A 36 -3.55 0.01 -4.47
N HIS A 37 -2.81 -1.06 -4.25
CA HIS A 37 -1.40 -1.12 -4.63
C HIS A 37 -1.21 -0.88 -6.13
N ASP A 38 -0.39 0.10 -6.49
CA ASP A 38 0.08 0.41 -7.84
C ASP A 38 -1.04 0.48 -8.91
N HIS A 39 -2.31 0.70 -8.48
CA HIS A 39 -3.47 0.67 -9.37
C HIS A 39 -4.56 1.65 -8.94
N THR A 40 -5.13 2.38 -9.92
CA THR A 40 -6.21 3.36 -9.71
C THR A 40 -7.57 2.89 -10.25
N GLY A 41 -7.65 1.67 -10.78
CA GLY A 41 -8.84 1.17 -11.48
C GLY A 41 -10.10 1.02 -10.62
N GLY A 42 -9.97 1.01 -9.29
CA GLY A 42 -11.09 0.96 -8.35
C GLY A 42 -11.71 2.31 -8.02
N ILE A 43 -11.02 3.41 -8.32
CA ILE A 43 -11.40 4.77 -7.89
C ILE A 43 -12.79 5.18 -8.42
N ALA A 44 -13.06 4.93 -9.71
CA ALA A 44 -14.35 5.33 -10.31
C ALA A 44 -15.55 4.62 -9.66
N GLU A 45 -15.44 3.31 -9.40
CA GLU A 45 -16.46 2.52 -8.73
C GLU A 45 -16.64 2.98 -7.28
N ALA A 46 -15.55 3.14 -6.54
CA ALA A 46 -15.58 3.59 -5.15
C ALA A 46 -16.21 4.99 -5.03
N ARG A 47 -15.81 5.94 -5.88
CA ARG A 47 -16.36 7.29 -5.90
C ARG A 47 -17.86 7.29 -6.22
N ALA A 48 -18.30 6.48 -7.18
CA ALA A 48 -19.71 6.36 -7.52
C ALA A 48 -20.54 5.86 -6.33
N GLU A 49 -20.04 4.88 -5.57
CA GLU A 49 -20.71 4.36 -4.39
C GLU A 49 -20.68 5.36 -3.22
N ALA A 50 -19.53 6.03 -3.01
CA ALA A 50 -19.38 7.07 -1.98
C ALA A 50 -20.38 8.21 -2.19
N ASN A 51 -20.56 8.67 -3.44
CA ASN A 51 -21.53 9.71 -3.80
C ASN A 51 -22.98 9.29 -3.46
N LYS A 52 -23.36 8.04 -3.70
CA LYS A 52 -24.69 7.52 -3.34
C LYS A 52 -24.94 7.55 -1.83
N LEU A 53 -23.91 7.32 -1.04
CA LEU A 53 -23.98 7.24 0.42
C LEU A 53 -23.73 8.59 1.11
N GLY A 54 -23.35 9.64 0.36
CA GLY A 54 -22.95 10.93 0.93
C GLY A 54 -21.63 10.86 1.71
N LEU A 55 -20.79 9.86 1.43
CA LEU A 55 -19.46 9.71 2.02
C LEU A 55 -18.46 10.55 1.22
N ARG A 56 -17.69 11.41 1.87
CA ARG A 56 -16.59 12.14 1.22
C ARG A 56 -15.52 11.14 0.77
N PHE A 57 -15.09 11.27 -0.48
CA PHE A 57 -14.12 10.37 -1.09
C PHE A 57 -12.98 11.12 -1.75
N VAL A 58 -11.74 10.68 -1.54
CA VAL A 58 -10.55 11.22 -2.17
C VAL A 58 -9.83 10.13 -2.96
N ASN A 59 -9.27 10.50 -4.11
CA ASN A 59 -8.46 9.60 -4.91
C ASN A 59 -7.23 9.18 -4.14
N GLY A 60 -6.95 7.88 -4.11
CA GLY A 60 -5.79 7.32 -3.46
C GLY A 60 -5.12 6.22 -4.30
N VAL A 61 -3.85 5.99 -4.04
CA VAL A 61 -3.05 4.87 -4.55
C VAL A 61 -1.89 4.61 -3.60
N GLU A 62 -1.57 3.35 -3.32
CA GLU A 62 -0.35 2.98 -2.61
C GLU A 62 0.70 2.48 -3.61
N ILE A 63 1.81 3.21 -3.73
CA ILE A 63 2.85 2.97 -4.74
C ILE A 63 4.03 2.24 -4.13
N SER A 64 4.42 1.12 -4.75
CA SER A 64 5.62 0.37 -4.39
C SER A 64 6.87 1.11 -4.83
N VAL A 65 7.80 1.35 -3.89
CA VAL A 65 9.02 2.13 -4.10
C VAL A 65 10.24 1.38 -3.58
N THR A 66 11.35 1.48 -4.27
CA THR A 66 12.66 1.04 -3.78
C THR A 66 13.45 2.21 -3.24
N TRP A 67 13.77 2.16 -1.94
CA TRP A 67 14.66 3.10 -1.28
C TRP A 67 15.85 2.36 -0.67
N ARG A 68 17.06 2.67 -1.15
CA ARG A 68 18.32 2.05 -0.69
C ARG A 68 18.26 0.50 -0.63
N GLY A 69 17.66 -0.12 -1.67
CA GLY A 69 17.53 -1.57 -1.80
C GLY A 69 16.43 -2.20 -0.91
N ARG A 70 15.61 -1.39 -0.26
CA ARG A 70 14.44 -1.85 0.53
C ARG A 70 13.14 -1.40 -0.13
N THR A 71 12.12 -2.23 -0.06
CA THR A 71 10.78 -1.84 -0.47
C THR A 71 10.16 -0.97 0.63
N ILE A 72 9.70 0.20 0.26
CA ILE A 72 8.81 1.06 1.04
C ILE A 72 7.58 1.37 0.20
N HIS A 73 6.54 1.90 0.81
CA HIS A 73 5.34 2.32 0.11
C HIS A 73 5.09 3.82 0.30
N VAL A 74 4.56 4.43 -0.73
CA VAL A 74 4.13 5.84 -0.71
C VAL A 74 2.66 5.89 -1.08
N VAL A 75 1.84 6.44 -0.20
CA VAL A 75 0.44 6.74 -0.51
C VAL A 75 0.38 8.08 -1.23
N GLY A 76 -0.16 8.08 -2.44
CA GLY A 76 -0.59 9.29 -3.16
C GLY A 76 -2.05 9.57 -2.85
N LEU A 77 -2.38 10.82 -2.48
CA LEU A 77 -3.75 11.26 -2.20
C LEU A 77 -4.09 12.51 -3.03
N ASP A 78 -5.38 12.70 -3.30
CA ASP A 78 -5.94 13.91 -3.93
C ASP A 78 -5.29 14.29 -5.27
N PHE A 79 -4.98 13.30 -6.10
CA PHE A 79 -4.37 13.48 -7.42
C PHE A 79 -5.40 13.42 -8.55
N ASN A 80 -5.02 13.91 -9.73
CA ASN A 80 -5.75 13.67 -10.97
C ASN A 80 -5.47 12.24 -11.45
N GLU A 81 -6.49 11.39 -11.42
CA GLU A 81 -6.38 9.97 -11.83
C GLU A 81 -6.13 9.77 -13.33
N GLN A 82 -6.30 10.81 -14.15
CA GLN A 82 -6.05 10.79 -15.59
C GLN A 82 -4.65 11.30 -15.97
N ASP A 83 -3.79 11.64 -14.98
CA ASP A 83 -2.43 12.09 -15.26
C ASP A 83 -1.60 10.98 -15.89
N GLU A 84 -1.12 11.23 -17.12
CA GLU A 84 -0.40 10.24 -17.92
C GLU A 84 0.92 9.81 -17.26
N ASN A 85 1.64 10.71 -16.61
CA ASN A 85 2.92 10.39 -15.99
C ASN A 85 2.73 9.46 -14.79
N LEU A 86 1.72 9.75 -13.96
CA LEU A 86 1.36 8.87 -12.85
C LEU A 86 0.90 7.50 -13.35
N GLN A 87 0.02 7.45 -14.37
CA GLN A 87 -0.47 6.20 -14.93
C GLN A 87 0.66 5.36 -15.57
N ASN A 88 1.60 5.99 -16.25
CA ASN A 88 2.77 5.34 -16.84
C ASN A 88 3.68 4.75 -15.74
N LEU A 89 3.94 5.48 -14.65
CA LEU A 89 4.70 4.98 -13.50
C LEU A 89 4.04 3.73 -12.91
N LEU A 90 2.73 3.80 -12.64
CA LEU A 90 1.97 2.69 -12.07
C LEU A 90 1.98 1.46 -13.00
N ALA A 91 1.84 1.65 -14.30
CA ALA A 91 1.92 0.57 -15.29
C ALA A 91 3.31 -0.10 -15.31
N GLN A 92 4.39 0.68 -15.22
CA GLN A 92 5.75 0.14 -15.14
C GLN A 92 5.96 -0.69 -13.87
N VAL A 93 5.45 -0.24 -12.74
CA VAL A 93 5.52 -0.98 -11.46
C VAL A 93 4.76 -2.31 -11.58
N ARG A 94 3.53 -2.31 -12.14
CA ARG A 94 2.76 -3.54 -12.36
C ARG A 94 3.45 -4.54 -13.29
N GLN A 95 4.04 -4.07 -14.39
CA GLN A 95 4.85 -4.93 -15.26
C GLN A 95 6.03 -5.58 -14.51
N GLY A 96 6.63 -4.84 -13.60
CA GLY A 96 7.66 -5.36 -12.72
C GLY A 96 7.21 -6.53 -11.85
N ARG A 97 5.95 -6.54 -11.42
CA ARG A 97 5.36 -7.66 -10.64
C ARG A 97 5.35 -8.97 -11.44
N LEU A 98 4.92 -8.92 -12.72
CA LEU A 98 4.91 -10.10 -13.60
C LEU A 98 6.32 -10.62 -13.87
N LYS A 99 7.27 -9.74 -14.17
CA LYS A 99 8.69 -10.13 -14.37
C LYS A 99 9.28 -10.78 -13.11
N ARG A 100 8.92 -10.25 -11.93
CA ARG A 100 9.35 -10.83 -10.66
C ARG A 100 8.74 -12.21 -10.43
N LEU A 101 7.44 -12.38 -10.72
CA LEU A 101 6.76 -13.68 -10.64
C LEU A 101 7.47 -14.71 -11.52
N GLU A 102 7.72 -14.38 -12.78
CA GLU A 102 8.42 -15.25 -13.73
C GLU A 102 9.79 -15.69 -13.18
N ALA A 103 10.57 -14.75 -12.68
CA ALA A 103 11.89 -15.03 -12.11
C ALA A 103 11.83 -15.91 -10.85
N ILE A 104 10.82 -15.74 -9.99
CA ILE A 104 10.62 -16.59 -8.81
C ILE A 104 10.17 -18.00 -9.26
N ALA A 105 9.23 -18.11 -10.20
CA ALA A 105 8.74 -19.37 -10.72
C ALA A 105 9.88 -20.20 -11.34
N ALA A 106 10.74 -19.58 -12.15
CA ALA A 106 11.92 -20.24 -12.71
C ALA A 106 12.90 -20.76 -11.63
N LYS A 107 13.02 -20.07 -10.49
CA LYS A 107 13.82 -20.55 -9.36
C LYS A 107 13.15 -21.71 -8.62
N LEU A 108 11.83 -21.69 -8.49
CA LEU A 108 11.05 -22.77 -7.89
C LEU A 108 11.12 -24.03 -8.76
N GLU A 109 11.05 -23.88 -10.09
CA GLU A 109 11.18 -24.99 -11.03
C GLU A 109 12.53 -25.70 -10.92
N LYS A 110 13.63 -24.95 -10.76
CA LYS A 110 14.96 -25.51 -10.45
C LYS A 110 15.03 -26.27 -9.12
N LYS A 111 14.03 -26.10 -8.25
CA LYS A 111 13.86 -26.84 -6.99
C LYS A 111 12.86 -27.99 -7.12
N GLY A 112 12.42 -28.31 -8.34
CA GLY A 112 11.43 -29.36 -8.60
C GLY A 112 9.98 -28.93 -8.32
N ILE A 113 9.71 -27.65 -8.20
CA ILE A 113 8.38 -27.08 -7.98
C ILE A 113 7.93 -26.39 -9.27
N GLY A 114 7.26 -27.14 -10.14
CA GLY A 114 6.72 -26.63 -11.41
C GLY A 114 5.35 -25.96 -11.26
N GLY A 115 4.93 -25.22 -12.29
CA GLY A 115 3.60 -24.62 -12.36
C GLY A 115 3.35 -23.40 -11.48
N ALA A 116 4.39 -22.86 -10.82
CA ALA A 116 4.24 -21.75 -9.88
C ALA A 116 3.80 -20.44 -10.56
N TYR A 117 4.17 -20.20 -11.81
CA TYR A 117 3.74 -19.03 -12.56
C TYR A 117 2.23 -19.02 -12.78
N ASP A 118 1.71 -20.05 -13.45
CA ASP A 118 0.29 -20.16 -13.78
C ASP A 118 -0.57 -20.31 -12.51
N GLY A 119 -0.08 -21.10 -11.55
CA GLY A 119 -0.77 -21.31 -10.28
C GLY A 119 -0.92 -20.02 -9.46
N ALA A 120 0.11 -19.19 -9.38
CA ALA A 120 0.01 -17.90 -8.70
C ALA A 120 -0.90 -16.91 -9.45
N LEU A 121 -0.85 -16.89 -10.78
CA LEU A 121 -1.74 -16.05 -11.59
C LEU A 121 -3.22 -16.48 -11.48
N ALA A 122 -3.49 -17.77 -11.35
CA ALA A 122 -4.85 -18.26 -11.16
C ALA A 122 -5.46 -17.87 -9.81
N LEU A 123 -4.62 -17.64 -8.81
CA LEU A 123 -5.02 -17.21 -7.45
C LEU A 123 -5.17 -15.70 -7.31
N ALA A 124 -4.59 -14.92 -8.22
CA ALA A 124 -4.70 -13.47 -8.19
C ALA A 124 -6.01 -13.02 -8.86
N ALA A 125 -6.87 -12.33 -8.11
CA ALA A 125 -8.10 -11.73 -8.64
C ALA A 125 -7.78 -10.75 -9.78
N ASN A 126 -6.77 -9.91 -9.58
CA ASN A 126 -6.17 -9.08 -10.62
C ASN A 126 -4.76 -9.63 -10.96
N LYS A 127 -4.60 -10.15 -12.16
CA LYS A 127 -3.34 -10.77 -12.62
C LYS A 127 -2.16 -9.80 -12.66
N GLU A 128 -2.41 -8.51 -12.88
CA GLU A 128 -1.37 -7.48 -12.86
C GLU A 128 -0.84 -7.22 -11.44
N MET A 129 -1.63 -7.61 -10.42
CA MET A 129 -1.33 -7.42 -9.00
C MET A 129 -0.79 -8.67 -8.30
N VAL A 130 -0.35 -9.66 -9.08
CA VAL A 130 0.25 -10.87 -8.53
C VAL A 130 1.44 -10.55 -7.62
N SER A 131 1.51 -11.23 -6.48
CA SER A 131 2.50 -10.99 -5.44
C SER A 131 3.11 -12.28 -4.91
N ARG A 132 4.14 -12.17 -4.05
CA ARG A 132 4.72 -13.32 -3.34
C ARG A 132 3.68 -14.06 -2.48
N THR A 133 2.62 -13.38 -2.05
CA THR A 133 1.52 -13.99 -1.29
C THR A 133 0.78 -15.03 -2.13
N HIS A 134 0.48 -14.72 -3.39
CA HIS A 134 -0.15 -15.67 -4.31
C HIS A 134 0.75 -16.88 -4.61
N ILE A 135 2.08 -16.66 -4.72
CA ILE A 135 3.05 -17.75 -4.85
C ILE A 135 3.04 -18.63 -3.58
N ALA A 136 3.02 -18.02 -2.40
CA ALA A 136 2.94 -18.75 -1.14
C ALA A 136 1.65 -19.58 -1.04
N GLU A 137 0.54 -19.04 -1.51
CA GLU A 137 -0.77 -19.72 -1.56
C GLU A 137 -0.74 -20.90 -2.53
N PHE A 138 -0.17 -20.73 -3.73
CA PHE A 138 0.09 -21.83 -4.66
C PHE A 138 0.92 -22.94 -3.99
N LEU A 139 2.02 -22.59 -3.32
CA LEU A 139 2.87 -23.56 -2.64
C LEU A 139 2.12 -24.36 -1.55
N ILE A 140 1.16 -23.73 -0.88
CA ILE A 140 0.30 -24.39 0.12
C ILE A 140 -0.66 -25.35 -0.58
N GLN A 141 -1.39 -24.89 -1.62
CA GLN A 141 -2.35 -25.70 -2.35
C GLN A 141 -1.70 -26.91 -3.05
N ALA A 142 -0.48 -26.71 -3.57
CA ALA A 142 0.32 -27.78 -4.17
C ALA A 142 1.01 -28.70 -3.14
N GLY A 143 0.83 -28.49 -1.84
CA GLY A 143 1.35 -29.34 -0.79
C GLY A 143 2.85 -29.19 -0.49
N HIS A 144 3.53 -28.20 -1.05
CA HIS A 144 4.97 -27.99 -0.84
C HIS A 144 5.30 -27.36 0.52
N VAL A 145 4.34 -26.67 1.12
CA VAL A 145 4.44 -26.05 2.45
C VAL A 145 3.08 -26.11 3.17
N LYS A 146 3.10 -25.99 4.50
CA LYS A 146 1.90 -26.07 5.34
C LYS A 146 1.16 -24.74 5.52
N ASN A 147 1.88 -23.62 5.41
CA ASN A 147 1.34 -22.28 5.62
C ASN A 147 2.23 -21.21 4.97
N LYS A 148 1.75 -19.96 4.93
CA LYS A 148 2.46 -18.82 4.35
C LYS A 148 3.81 -18.58 5.02
N GLN A 149 3.87 -18.66 6.35
CA GLN A 149 5.13 -18.47 7.09
C GLN A 149 6.20 -19.45 6.62
N GLN A 150 5.85 -20.71 6.41
CA GLN A 150 6.79 -21.73 5.92
C GLN A 150 7.22 -21.44 4.47
N ALA A 151 6.32 -20.95 3.60
CA ALA A 151 6.67 -20.55 2.23
C ALA A 151 7.74 -19.45 2.22
N PHE A 152 7.57 -18.42 3.04
CA PHE A 152 8.55 -17.34 3.15
C PHE A 152 9.87 -17.78 3.79
N THR A 153 9.81 -18.56 4.87
CA THR A 153 11.01 -19.05 5.57
C THR A 153 11.85 -19.97 4.68
N LYS A 154 11.20 -20.81 3.88
CA LYS A 154 11.87 -21.86 3.10
C LYS A 154 12.29 -21.39 1.71
N TYR A 155 11.47 -20.54 1.04
CA TYR A 155 11.65 -20.22 -0.38
C TYR A 155 11.68 -18.75 -0.72
N LEU A 156 10.71 -17.93 -0.24
CA LEU A 156 10.36 -16.63 -0.81
C LEU A 156 10.89 -15.42 -0.04
N GLY A 157 11.25 -15.59 1.23
CA GLY A 157 11.76 -14.52 2.08
C GLY A 157 13.10 -14.00 1.60
N ASP A 158 13.49 -12.83 2.06
CA ASP A 158 14.76 -12.21 1.68
C ASP A 158 15.95 -13.12 2.07
N GLY A 159 16.88 -13.27 1.14
CA GLY A 159 18.02 -14.19 1.28
C GLY A 159 17.68 -15.68 1.09
N LYS A 160 16.42 -16.04 0.84
CA LYS A 160 16.01 -17.43 0.60
C LYS A 160 16.24 -17.85 -0.86
N PRO A 161 16.30 -19.18 -1.14
CA PRO A 161 16.73 -19.69 -2.45
C PRO A 161 15.94 -19.18 -3.66
N CYS A 162 14.64 -18.93 -3.50
CA CYS A 162 13.78 -18.44 -4.57
C CYS A 162 13.47 -16.94 -4.45
N ALA A 163 14.11 -16.24 -3.51
CA ALA A 163 13.98 -14.79 -3.42
C ALA A 163 14.51 -14.11 -4.69
N VAL A 164 13.77 -13.14 -5.17
CA VAL A 164 14.16 -12.27 -6.28
C VAL A 164 14.09 -10.84 -5.79
N ARG A 165 15.23 -10.16 -5.77
CA ARG A 165 15.27 -8.71 -5.59
C ARG A 165 14.60 -8.07 -6.79
N HIS A 166 13.78 -7.09 -6.54
CA HIS A 166 13.12 -6.32 -7.57
C HIS A 166 13.24 -4.84 -7.21
N GLU A 167 13.58 -4.04 -8.17
CA GLU A 167 13.58 -2.58 -8.04
C GLU A 167 12.25 -2.06 -8.58
N TRP A 168 11.50 -1.46 -7.68
CA TRP A 168 10.27 -0.72 -7.98
C TRP A 168 10.60 0.67 -8.50
N ALA A 169 9.63 1.55 -8.58
CA ALA A 169 9.89 2.97 -8.82
C ALA A 169 10.92 3.53 -7.82
N THR A 170 11.70 4.52 -8.23
CA THR A 170 12.53 5.27 -7.27
C THR A 170 11.65 6.19 -6.42
N LEU A 171 12.15 6.57 -5.23
CA LEU A 171 11.44 7.52 -4.37
C LEU A 171 11.21 8.87 -5.09
N ALA A 172 12.20 9.31 -5.86
CA ALA A 172 12.14 10.56 -6.63
C ALA A 172 11.07 10.52 -7.72
N ASP A 173 11.05 9.44 -8.53
CA ASP A 173 10.07 9.29 -9.62
C ASP A 173 8.63 9.20 -9.04
N CYS A 174 8.46 8.45 -7.94
CA CYS A 174 7.18 8.31 -7.27
C CYS A 174 6.65 9.67 -6.77
N VAL A 175 7.46 10.42 -6.01
CA VAL A 175 7.06 11.74 -5.49
C VAL A 175 6.80 12.72 -6.61
N SER A 176 7.65 12.72 -7.65
CA SER A 176 7.47 13.58 -8.83
C SER A 176 6.17 13.30 -9.57
N ALA A 177 5.82 12.01 -9.78
CA ALA A 177 4.60 11.63 -10.47
C ALA A 177 3.34 12.01 -9.67
N VAL A 178 3.32 11.76 -8.37
CA VAL A 178 2.19 12.14 -7.50
C VAL A 178 2.00 13.64 -7.46
N ASN A 179 3.09 14.41 -7.27
CA ASN A 179 3.04 15.88 -7.24
C ASN A 179 2.68 16.46 -8.62
N GLY A 180 3.20 15.89 -9.70
CA GLY A 180 2.87 16.28 -11.08
C GLY A 180 1.38 16.11 -11.40
N ALA A 181 0.75 15.05 -10.87
CA ALA A 181 -0.68 14.83 -10.94
C ALA A 181 -1.50 15.78 -10.01
N GLY A 182 -0.83 16.70 -9.31
CA GLY A 182 -1.43 17.65 -8.37
C GLY A 182 -1.82 17.01 -7.03
N GLY A 183 -1.33 15.83 -6.74
CA GLY A 183 -1.57 15.07 -5.52
C GLY A 183 -0.59 15.38 -4.40
N MET A 184 -0.70 14.60 -3.34
CA MET A 184 0.09 14.69 -2.12
C MET A 184 0.72 13.34 -1.82
N ALA A 185 2.06 13.28 -1.78
CA ALA A 185 2.80 12.05 -1.46
C ALA A 185 3.03 11.92 0.05
N ILE A 186 2.73 10.73 0.60
CA ILE A 186 2.78 10.40 2.04
C ILE A 186 3.51 9.07 2.22
N ILE A 187 4.47 8.98 3.14
CA ILE A 187 5.09 7.68 3.48
C ILE A 187 4.07 6.81 4.20
N ALA A 188 3.78 5.64 3.63
CA ALA A 188 2.88 4.65 4.20
C ALA A 188 3.52 3.88 5.36
N HIS A 189 2.73 3.55 6.37
CA HIS A 189 3.05 2.68 7.53
C HIS A 189 4.54 2.64 7.95
N PRO A 190 5.20 3.77 8.24
CA PRO A 190 6.64 3.81 8.52
C PRO A 190 7.03 3.03 9.79
N MET A 191 6.07 2.70 10.66
CA MET A 191 6.26 1.85 11.83
C MET A 191 6.62 0.40 11.47
N ARG A 192 6.20 -0.07 10.29
CA ARG A 192 6.42 -1.46 9.83
C ARG A 192 7.80 -1.70 9.22
N TYR A 193 8.54 -0.62 8.90
CA TYR A 193 9.87 -0.78 8.31
C TYR A 193 10.91 -1.11 9.36
N ASP A 194 11.60 -2.23 9.17
CA ASP A 194 12.78 -2.61 9.94
C ASP A 194 13.97 -1.73 9.52
N LEU A 195 13.92 -0.48 9.96
CA LEU A 195 14.92 0.55 9.73
C LEU A 195 15.41 1.12 11.07
N SER A 196 16.71 1.33 11.18
CA SER A 196 17.25 2.05 12.34
C SER A 196 16.68 3.48 12.42
N ALA A 197 16.71 4.09 13.60
CA ALA A 197 16.26 5.47 13.79
C ALA A 197 16.97 6.46 12.83
N THR A 198 18.27 6.26 12.58
CA THR A 198 19.03 7.07 11.62
C THR A 198 18.54 6.85 10.19
N ALA A 199 18.25 5.61 9.79
CA ALA A 199 17.75 5.31 8.46
C ALA A 199 16.35 5.90 8.25
N LYS A 200 15.45 5.82 9.24
CA LYS A 200 14.12 6.46 9.20
C LYS A 200 14.23 7.97 9.05
N ARG A 201 15.11 8.62 9.82
CA ARG A 201 15.37 10.05 9.68
C ARG A 201 15.83 10.40 8.28
N ASN A 202 16.82 9.68 7.74
CA ASN A 202 17.32 9.92 6.39
C ASN A 202 16.21 9.75 5.33
N LEU A 203 15.32 8.75 5.50
CA LEU A 203 14.17 8.56 4.63
C LEU A 203 13.24 9.77 4.65
N PHE A 204 12.90 10.27 5.84
CA PHE A 204 11.99 11.41 5.97
C PHE A 204 12.59 12.71 5.43
N GLU A 205 13.88 12.96 5.68
CA GLU A 205 14.60 14.12 5.14
C GLU A 205 14.68 14.06 3.61
N GLU A 206 15.07 12.91 3.04
CA GLU A 206 15.15 12.70 1.60
C GLU A 206 13.77 12.86 0.93
N PHE A 207 12.74 12.23 1.50
CA PHE A 207 11.37 12.30 1.02
C PHE A 207 10.82 13.74 1.01
N LYS A 208 11.04 14.48 2.10
CA LYS A 208 10.66 15.89 2.19
C LYS A 208 11.38 16.76 1.16
N ASN A 209 12.69 16.55 0.98
CA ASN A 209 13.49 17.29 0.00
C ASN A 209 13.03 17.02 -1.44
N LEU A 210 12.47 15.85 -1.72
CA LEU A 210 11.87 15.50 -3.01
C LEU A 210 10.46 16.11 -3.21
N GLY A 211 9.88 16.70 -2.16
CA GLY A 211 8.53 17.29 -2.20
C GLY A 211 7.43 16.39 -1.61
N GLY A 212 7.80 15.33 -0.91
CA GLY A 212 6.86 14.55 -0.10
C GLY A 212 6.37 15.36 1.08
N VAL A 213 5.07 15.27 1.42
CA VAL A 213 4.43 16.21 2.33
C VAL A 213 4.05 15.62 3.69
N GLY A 214 3.93 14.29 3.82
CA GLY A 214 3.40 13.70 5.05
C GLY A 214 3.88 12.27 5.32
N ILE A 215 3.52 11.79 6.50
CA ILE A 215 3.70 10.39 6.92
C ILE A 215 2.41 9.86 7.53
N GLU A 216 2.18 8.56 7.45
CA GLU A 216 1.15 7.92 8.25
C GLU A 216 1.57 7.86 9.72
N VAL A 217 0.75 8.49 10.55
CA VAL A 217 0.89 8.50 12.01
C VAL A 217 0.17 7.29 12.62
N HIS A 218 -0.90 6.86 11.98
CA HIS A 218 -1.61 5.63 12.30
C HIS A 218 -1.76 4.77 11.05
N SER A 219 -1.47 3.48 11.16
CA SER A 219 -1.73 2.51 10.09
C SER A 219 -2.02 1.13 10.68
N GLY A 220 -3.13 0.53 10.23
CA GLY A 220 -3.53 -0.81 10.65
C GLY A 220 -3.70 -0.92 12.16
N ASN A 221 -3.16 -1.99 12.72
CA ASN A 221 -3.15 -2.28 14.16
C ASN A 221 -1.90 -1.72 14.86
N CYS A 222 -1.39 -0.56 14.46
CA CYS A 222 -0.25 0.04 15.15
C CYS A 222 -0.59 0.28 16.64
N CYS A 223 0.38 0.08 17.52
CA CYS A 223 0.17 0.27 18.95
C CYS A 223 0.07 1.79 19.28
N LYS A 224 -0.51 2.09 20.45
CA LYS A 224 -0.64 3.48 20.92
C LYS A 224 0.70 4.22 20.98
N ASN A 225 1.79 3.51 21.34
CA ASN A 225 3.11 4.12 21.40
C ASN A 225 3.63 4.49 20.00
N ASP A 226 3.42 3.65 18.99
CA ASP A 226 3.78 3.98 17.61
C ASP A 226 2.99 5.18 17.13
N HIS A 227 1.67 5.21 17.35
CA HIS A 227 0.80 6.34 17.01
C HIS A 227 1.34 7.66 17.57
N LEU A 228 1.68 7.71 18.86
CA LEU A 228 2.24 8.91 19.50
C LEU A 228 3.65 9.24 19.01
N ASN A 229 4.51 8.25 18.82
CA ASN A 229 5.88 8.44 18.33
C ASN A 229 5.90 9.00 16.90
N TYR A 230 5.04 8.50 16.02
CA TYR A 230 4.99 9.00 14.64
C TYR A 230 4.30 10.37 14.55
N ALA A 231 3.39 10.71 15.47
CA ALA A 231 2.87 12.06 15.62
C ALA A 231 3.99 13.07 15.95
N LEU A 232 4.84 12.75 16.94
CA LEU A 232 6.02 13.57 17.29
C LEU A 232 7.03 13.65 16.13
N LEU A 233 7.20 12.57 15.35
CA LEU A 233 8.07 12.60 14.18
C LEU A 233 7.48 13.48 13.07
N ALA A 234 6.18 13.41 12.79
CA ALA A 234 5.52 14.30 11.84
C ALA A 234 5.73 15.77 12.22
N GLU A 235 5.48 16.14 13.48
CA GLU A 235 5.72 17.49 13.99
C GLU A 235 7.19 17.89 13.84
N ARG A 236 8.13 17.06 14.31
CA ARG A 236 9.57 17.32 14.26
C ARG A 236 10.10 17.59 12.86
N PHE A 237 9.61 16.85 11.87
CA PHE A 237 10.01 17.03 10.48
C PHE A 237 9.17 18.07 9.74
N GLY A 238 8.16 18.67 10.40
CA GLY A 238 7.23 19.60 9.78
C GLY A 238 6.46 18.96 8.62
N MET A 239 6.05 17.70 8.80
CA MET A 239 5.26 16.92 7.86
C MET A 239 3.80 16.87 8.28
N LEU A 240 2.92 16.71 7.32
CA LEU A 240 1.50 16.45 7.55
C LEU A 240 1.31 15.01 8.07
N ALA A 241 0.23 14.82 8.82
CA ALA A 241 -0.15 13.52 9.37
C ALA A 241 -1.30 12.90 8.59
N SER A 242 -1.15 11.63 8.24
CA SER A 242 -2.20 10.79 7.67
C SER A 242 -2.54 9.64 8.61
N ALA A 243 -3.73 9.05 8.41
CA ALA A 243 -4.18 7.87 9.12
C ALA A 243 -4.95 6.95 8.18
N GLY A 244 -4.71 5.65 8.28
CA GLY A 244 -5.42 4.65 7.49
C GLY A 244 -5.48 3.31 8.21
N SER A 245 -6.50 2.52 7.89
CA SER A 245 -6.66 1.18 8.45
C SER A 245 -5.71 0.16 7.82
N ASP A 246 -5.24 0.43 6.61
CA ASP A 246 -4.55 -0.56 5.78
C ASP A 246 -5.35 -1.88 5.68
N PHE A 247 -6.66 -1.71 5.54
CA PHE A 247 -7.62 -2.81 5.49
C PHE A 247 -7.46 -3.60 4.18
N HIS A 248 -7.34 -4.91 4.28
CA HIS A 248 -7.34 -5.83 3.16
C HIS A 248 -8.50 -6.83 3.24
N ARG A 249 -8.85 -7.27 4.45
CA ARG A 249 -9.88 -8.30 4.67
C ARG A 249 -10.47 -8.24 6.06
N LEU A 250 -11.66 -8.80 6.19
CA LEU A 250 -12.27 -9.02 7.49
C LEU A 250 -11.45 -10.01 8.31
N ASN A 251 -11.37 -9.78 9.62
CA ASN A 251 -10.63 -10.63 10.57
C ASN A 251 -9.12 -10.75 10.29
N ASP A 252 -8.53 -9.73 9.67
CA ASP A 252 -7.07 -9.63 9.52
C ASP A 252 -6.47 -8.98 10.77
N PHE A 253 -5.62 -9.72 11.47
CA PHE A 253 -4.94 -9.22 12.67
C PHE A 253 -3.85 -8.19 12.38
N SER A 254 -3.41 -8.06 11.12
CA SER A 254 -2.39 -7.10 10.69
C SER A 254 -2.98 -5.77 10.21
N GLY A 255 -4.18 -5.79 9.66
CA GLY A 255 -4.93 -4.61 9.24
C GLY A 255 -5.79 -4.03 10.36
N GLY A 256 -6.14 -2.76 10.26
CA GLY A 256 -7.12 -2.11 11.13
C GLY A 256 -8.57 -2.43 10.74
N ILE A 257 -9.49 -1.93 11.53
CA ILE A 257 -10.91 -1.94 11.19
C ILE A 257 -11.15 -0.81 10.18
N LEU A 258 -11.68 -1.15 9.01
CA LEU A 258 -11.98 -0.20 7.95
C LEU A 258 -12.87 0.94 8.46
N GLY A 259 -12.46 2.16 8.22
CA GLY A 259 -13.20 3.37 8.62
C GLY A 259 -13.16 3.71 10.10
N ALA A 260 -12.34 3.02 10.91
CA ALA A 260 -12.29 3.19 12.37
C ALA A 260 -10.92 3.61 12.89
N CYS A 261 -10.18 4.41 12.13
CA CYS A 261 -8.90 4.95 12.59
C CYS A 261 -9.11 5.91 13.79
N PRO A 262 -8.23 5.88 14.79
CA PRO A 262 -8.27 6.82 15.91
C PRO A 262 -8.05 8.26 15.43
N GLU A 263 -8.52 9.23 16.23
CA GLU A 263 -8.21 10.63 16.00
C GLU A 263 -6.70 10.89 16.09
N LEU A 264 -6.21 11.79 15.25
CA LEU A 264 -4.81 12.21 15.33
C LEU A 264 -4.56 13.02 16.61
N PRO A 265 -3.37 12.90 17.23
CA PRO A 265 -2.95 13.78 18.33
C PRO A 265 -3.00 15.26 17.95
N GLU A 266 -3.30 16.12 18.93
CA GLU A 266 -3.51 17.57 18.72
C GLU A 266 -2.31 18.30 18.08
N ASN A 267 -1.09 17.79 18.25
CA ASN A 267 0.12 18.34 17.64
C ASN A 267 0.28 17.99 16.14
N CYS A 268 -0.58 17.17 15.60
CA CYS A 268 -0.56 16.80 14.19
C CYS A 268 -1.26 17.86 13.33
N LYS A 269 -0.74 18.05 12.11
CA LYS A 269 -1.40 18.81 11.04
C LYS A 269 -2.00 17.79 10.05
N PRO A 270 -3.32 17.63 10.00
CA PRO A 270 -3.95 16.62 9.19
C PRO A 270 -3.78 16.89 7.69
N VAL A 271 -3.46 15.85 6.91
CA VAL A 271 -3.30 15.96 5.44
C VAL A 271 -4.59 16.37 4.75
N TRP A 272 -5.73 15.93 5.25
CA TRP A 272 -7.06 16.17 4.64
C TRP A 272 -7.53 17.62 4.71
N GLU A 273 -6.92 18.48 5.52
CA GLU A 273 -7.19 19.91 5.52
C GLU A 273 -6.61 20.62 4.29
N HIS A 274 -5.77 19.92 3.53
CA HIS A 274 -5.11 20.43 2.33
C HIS A 274 -5.68 19.86 1.02
N PHE A 275 -6.69 18.98 1.07
CA PHE A 275 -7.30 18.40 -0.11
C PHE A 275 -8.08 19.44 -0.91
N LYS A 276 -8.04 19.32 -2.25
CA LYS A 276 -8.64 20.26 -3.21
C LYS A 276 -9.80 19.66 -4.00
N ARG A 277 -9.91 18.32 -4.04
CA ARG A 277 -10.84 17.58 -4.91
C ARG A 277 -11.84 16.69 -4.15
N VAL A 278 -12.12 17.00 -2.91
CA VAL A 278 -13.00 16.21 -2.03
C VAL A 278 -14.39 16.82 -1.93
#